data_ca3c77d7bb49df5e715a26924b51fe30
#
_entry.id   ca3c77d7bb49df5e715a26924b51fe30
#
_cell.length_a   1.000
_cell.length_b   1.000
_cell.length_c   1.000
_cell.angle_alpha   90.00
_cell.angle_beta   90.00
_cell.angle_gamma   90.00
#
_symmetry.space_group_name_H-M   'P 1'
#
loop_
_entity.id
_entity.type
_entity.pdbx_description
1 polymer ?
#
loop_
_entity_poly.entity_id
_entity_poly.type
_entity_poly.pdbx_seq_one_letter_code
_entity_poly.pdbx_strand_id
1 'polypeptide(L)'
;MKELALKYGCNPNQKPSRIFMTEGELPIEVINGRPGYINFLDAFNAWQLVSELKAATGLPAAASFKHVSPAGAAVGLPLTDTLKKIYFVDDIKGLDESAIACAYARARGADRMSSYGDFVALSDTCDATTALLLKREVSDGVIAPDYTPEAIEILKDKRKGTYNVIKIDPTYKPEPIERKQVFGITFEQGRNEIKLDDPALFENIPTQNKTFTAEAKRDLIIALITLKYTQSNSVCYVKDGQAIGIGAGQQSRIHCTRLAGNKADIWWLRQHPKVMALPFKEGIRRADRDNTIDVYISEDEHDDVLRDGAWQQFFTEQPAVLTLEEKKAWIEQNTKVALGSDAFFPFGDNIERAHKSGVEFIAQAGGSVRDDHVIMTCDKYGIAMAFTGVRLFHH
;
A
#
# COMPACT_ATOMS: atom_id res chain seq x y z
N MET A 1 7.06 -15.14 -26.12
CA MET A 1 8.46 -14.58 -26.07
C MET A 1 9.15 -15.15 -24.85
N LYS A 2 10.29 -15.82 -25.03
CA LYS A 2 11.01 -16.51 -23.94
C LYS A 2 11.86 -15.58 -23.07
N GLU A 3 12.35 -14.47 -23.64
CA GLU A 3 13.18 -13.49 -22.92
C GLU A 3 12.95 -12.06 -23.42
N LEU A 4 13.27 -11.10 -22.57
CA LEU A 4 13.25 -9.68 -22.90
C LEU A 4 14.55 -9.03 -22.39
N ALA A 5 15.35 -8.46 -23.31
CA ALA A 5 16.54 -7.71 -22.96
C ALA A 5 16.16 -6.37 -22.32
N LEU A 6 16.86 -6.01 -21.26
CA LEU A 6 16.65 -4.77 -20.50
C LEU A 6 17.84 -3.83 -20.69
N LYS A 7 17.61 -2.54 -20.49
CA LYS A 7 18.65 -1.52 -20.66
C LYS A 7 19.82 -1.69 -19.68
N TYR A 8 19.51 -2.05 -18.43
CA TYR A 8 20.44 -2.36 -17.33
C TYR A 8 19.67 -3.04 -16.20
N GLY A 9 20.36 -3.56 -15.19
CA GLY A 9 19.76 -4.17 -14.00
C GLY A 9 19.24 -3.14 -13.00
N CYS A 10 19.50 -3.33 -11.71
CA CYS A 10 19.10 -2.33 -10.70
C CYS A 10 19.78 -0.98 -10.90
N ASN A 11 21.01 -0.99 -11.41
CA ASN A 11 21.81 0.23 -11.64
C ASN A 11 22.35 0.28 -13.07
N PRO A 12 22.62 1.49 -13.62
CA PRO A 12 23.09 1.66 -15.01
C PRO A 12 24.37 0.91 -15.38
N ASN A 13 25.24 0.61 -14.41
CA ASN A 13 26.47 -0.16 -14.60
C ASN A 13 26.26 -1.68 -14.61
N GLN A 14 25.09 -2.17 -14.20
CA GLN A 14 24.78 -3.60 -14.14
C GLN A 14 24.27 -4.09 -15.50
N LYS A 15 25.19 -4.42 -16.39
CA LYS A 15 24.95 -4.92 -17.76
C LYS A 15 25.77 -6.18 -18.01
N PRO A 16 25.27 -7.14 -18.82
CA PRO A 16 23.94 -7.14 -19.47
C PRO A 16 22.80 -7.36 -18.49
N SER A 17 21.55 -7.10 -18.95
CA SER A 17 20.35 -7.32 -18.16
C SER A 17 19.21 -7.86 -19.02
N ARG A 18 18.45 -8.82 -18.48
CA ARG A 18 17.27 -9.40 -19.13
C ARG A 18 16.34 -10.02 -18.09
N ILE A 19 15.09 -10.20 -18.47
CA ILE A 19 14.18 -11.16 -17.83
C ILE A 19 13.94 -12.32 -18.81
N PHE A 20 13.80 -13.53 -18.29
CA PHE A 20 13.61 -14.71 -19.13
C PHE A 20 12.95 -15.86 -18.35
N MET A 21 12.37 -16.79 -19.10
CA MET A 21 11.85 -18.06 -18.58
C MET A 21 12.80 -19.19 -19.00
N THR A 22 13.11 -20.10 -18.09
CA THR A 22 13.87 -21.33 -18.39
C THR A 22 13.07 -22.24 -19.32
N GLU A 23 11.77 -22.37 -19.01
CA GLU A 23 10.80 -23.12 -19.79
C GLU A 23 9.59 -22.23 -20.11
N GLY A 24 8.96 -22.49 -21.26
CA GLY A 24 7.79 -21.72 -21.70
C GLY A 24 8.11 -20.31 -22.19
N GLU A 25 7.12 -19.46 -22.17
CA GLU A 25 7.19 -18.06 -22.55
C GLU A 25 6.89 -17.14 -21.38
N LEU A 26 7.38 -15.90 -21.45
CA LEU A 26 7.03 -14.86 -20.48
C LEU A 26 5.50 -14.67 -20.47
N PRO A 27 4.86 -14.72 -19.29
CA PRO A 27 3.39 -14.59 -19.17
C PRO A 27 2.92 -13.14 -19.27
N ILE A 28 3.62 -12.33 -20.05
CA ILE A 28 3.36 -10.89 -20.21
C ILE A 28 3.48 -10.42 -21.64
N GLU A 29 2.77 -9.34 -21.93
CA GLU A 29 2.93 -8.51 -23.12
C GLU A 29 3.19 -7.06 -22.68
N VAL A 30 4.23 -6.44 -23.19
CA VAL A 30 4.48 -5.00 -23.02
C VAL A 30 3.73 -4.26 -24.11
N ILE A 31 2.55 -3.70 -23.76
CA ILE A 31 1.69 -2.98 -24.71
C ILE A 31 2.30 -1.63 -25.08
N ASN A 32 2.94 -0.96 -24.11
CA ASN A 32 3.57 0.35 -24.30
C ASN A 32 4.75 0.54 -23.35
N GLY A 33 5.68 1.39 -23.75
CA GLY A 33 6.86 1.75 -22.95
C GLY A 33 8.01 0.75 -23.05
N ARG A 34 8.96 0.88 -22.16
CA ARG A 34 10.14 -0.01 -21.99
C ARG A 34 10.44 -0.19 -20.52
N PRO A 35 9.71 -1.07 -19.82
CA PRO A 35 9.91 -1.30 -18.39
C PRO A 35 11.35 -1.74 -18.10
N GLY A 36 11.93 -1.20 -17.05
CA GLY A 36 13.25 -1.59 -16.57
C GLY A 36 13.20 -2.74 -15.57
N TYR A 37 14.35 -3.15 -15.09
CA TYR A 37 14.53 -4.26 -14.15
C TYR A 37 13.70 -4.07 -12.87
N ILE A 38 13.79 -2.90 -12.22
CA ILE A 38 13.03 -2.61 -11.00
C ILE A 38 11.53 -2.53 -11.29
N ASN A 39 11.13 -1.98 -12.45
CA ASN A 39 9.72 -1.94 -12.84
C ASN A 39 9.10 -3.33 -12.92
N PHE A 40 9.82 -4.33 -13.45
CA PHE A 40 9.35 -5.71 -13.49
C PHE A 40 9.30 -6.36 -12.11
N LEU A 41 10.27 -6.08 -11.23
CA LEU A 41 10.22 -6.55 -9.84
C LEU A 41 8.97 -6.01 -9.13
N ASP A 42 8.71 -4.70 -9.26
CA ASP A 42 7.50 -4.09 -8.69
C ASP A 42 6.23 -4.68 -9.31
N ALA A 43 6.17 -4.78 -10.64
CA ALA A 43 5.01 -5.28 -11.37
C ALA A 43 4.63 -6.71 -10.95
N PHE A 44 5.60 -7.63 -10.87
CA PHE A 44 5.30 -9.04 -10.57
C PHE A 44 4.97 -9.26 -9.10
N ASN A 45 5.60 -8.55 -8.17
CA ASN A 45 5.23 -8.62 -6.77
C ASN A 45 3.85 -8.01 -6.53
N ALA A 46 3.57 -6.84 -7.13
CA ALA A 46 2.28 -6.18 -7.04
C ALA A 46 1.14 -7.01 -7.65
N TRP A 47 1.40 -7.68 -8.79
CA TRP A 47 0.42 -8.57 -9.42
C TRP A 47 0.01 -9.74 -8.52
N GLN A 48 0.99 -10.39 -7.89
CA GLN A 48 0.71 -11.47 -6.95
C GLN A 48 -0.17 -10.98 -5.80
N LEU A 49 0.15 -9.83 -5.22
CA LEU A 49 -0.61 -9.22 -4.13
C LEU A 49 -2.06 -8.97 -4.53
N VAL A 50 -2.32 -8.28 -5.64
CA VAL A 50 -3.70 -7.95 -6.04
C VAL A 50 -4.51 -9.15 -6.47
N SER A 51 -3.87 -10.15 -7.08
CA SER A 51 -4.51 -11.41 -7.44
C SER A 51 -4.98 -12.17 -6.20
N GLU A 52 -4.17 -12.19 -5.15
CA GLU A 52 -4.48 -12.85 -3.89
C GLU A 52 -5.56 -12.07 -3.11
N LEU A 53 -5.49 -10.74 -3.09
CA LEU A 53 -6.55 -9.91 -2.51
C LEU A 53 -7.90 -10.14 -3.17
N LYS A 54 -7.94 -10.18 -4.50
CA LYS A 54 -9.18 -10.48 -5.22
C LYS A 54 -9.71 -11.87 -4.91
N ALA A 55 -8.85 -12.88 -4.90
CA ALA A 55 -9.25 -14.25 -4.59
C ALA A 55 -9.82 -14.37 -3.18
N ALA A 56 -9.19 -13.70 -2.19
CA ALA A 56 -9.59 -13.76 -0.79
C ALA A 56 -10.84 -12.95 -0.46
N THR A 57 -11.06 -11.83 -1.13
CA THR A 57 -12.16 -10.89 -0.79
C THR A 57 -13.32 -10.91 -1.78
N GLY A 58 -13.12 -11.45 -2.99
CA GLY A 58 -14.11 -11.38 -4.08
C GLY A 58 -14.25 -9.99 -4.70
N LEU A 59 -13.46 -9.01 -4.27
CA LEU A 59 -13.52 -7.63 -4.73
C LEU A 59 -12.35 -7.30 -5.67
N PRO A 60 -12.54 -6.42 -6.67
CA PRO A 60 -11.43 -5.85 -7.41
C PRO A 60 -10.39 -5.24 -6.47
N ALA A 61 -9.11 -5.42 -6.77
CA ALA A 61 -8.02 -4.97 -5.93
C ALA A 61 -6.95 -4.22 -6.73
N ALA A 62 -6.29 -3.28 -6.07
CA ALA A 62 -5.18 -2.52 -6.63
C ALA A 62 -4.05 -2.38 -5.60
N ALA A 63 -2.82 -2.22 -6.09
CA ALA A 63 -1.66 -1.93 -5.28
C ALA A 63 -0.78 -0.87 -5.95
N SER A 64 -0.15 -0.04 -5.13
CA SER A 64 0.87 0.91 -5.50
C SER A 64 2.20 0.42 -4.95
N PHE A 65 3.14 0.07 -5.82
CA PHE A 65 4.43 -0.51 -5.44
C PHE A 65 5.58 0.45 -5.72
N LYS A 66 6.56 0.45 -4.84
CA LYS A 66 7.81 1.17 -5.03
C LYS A 66 8.93 0.49 -4.24
N HIS A 67 10.09 0.33 -4.90
CA HIS A 67 11.24 -0.37 -4.30
C HIS A 67 10.90 -1.77 -3.76
N VAL A 68 10.13 -2.52 -4.56
CA VAL A 68 9.74 -3.92 -4.29
C VAL A 68 8.94 -4.10 -2.99
N SER A 69 8.19 -3.07 -2.61
CA SER A 69 7.26 -3.12 -1.48
C SER A 69 6.01 -2.28 -1.77
N PRO A 70 4.85 -2.64 -1.24
CA PRO A 70 3.65 -1.83 -1.40
C PRO A 70 3.76 -0.53 -0.59
N ALA A 71 3.49 0.60 -1.25
CA ALA A 71 3.18 1.87 -0.60
C ALA A 71 1.70 1.90 -0.16
N GLY A 72 0.85 1.16 -0.89
CA GLY A 72 -0.55 0.97 -0.58
C GLY A 72 -1.14 -0.22 -1.31
N ALA A 73 -2.20 -0.78 -0.72
CA ALA A 73 -3.00 -1.88 -1.26
C ALA A 73 -4.44 -1.70 -0.81
N ALA A 74 -5.41 -1.98 -1.67
CA ALA A 74 -6.81 -1.79 -1.35
C ALA A 74 -7.73 -2.64 -2.22
N VAL A 75 -8.95 -2.84 -1.73
CA VAL A 75 -10.07 -3.42 -2.48
C VAL A 75 -11.07 -2.34 -2.90
N GLY A 76 -11.86 -2.64 -3.93
CA GLY A 76 -12.75 -1.70 -4.60
C GLY A 76 -14.04 -1.40 -3.85
N LEU A 77 -13.94 -0.83 -2.65
CA LEU A 77 -15.07 -0.27 -1.92
C LEU A 77 -15.33 1.18 -2.34
N PRO A 78 -16.60 1.65 -2.31
CA PRO A 78 -16.93 3.04 -2.63
C PRO A 78 -16.14 4.03 -1.77
N LEU A 79 -15.77 5.17 -2.32
CA LEU A 79 -15.12 6.25 -1.59
C LEU A 79 -16.17 7.20 -0.99
N THR A 80 -15.92 7.65 0.25
CA THR A 80 -16.66 8.78 0.81
C THR A 80 -16.28 10.09 0.11
N ASP A 81 -17.10 11.13 0.23
CA ASP A 81 -16.78 12.45 -0.34
C ASP A 81 -15.49 13.02 0.26
N THR A 82 -15.21 12.74 1.54
CA THR A 82 -13.95 13.11 2.17
C THR A 82 -12.76 12.43 1.51
N LEU A 83 -12.82 11.12 1.30
CA LEU A 83 -11.76 10.38 0.63
C LEU A 83 -11.55 10.84 -0.82
N LYS A 84 -12.64 11.11 -1.57
CA LYS A 84 -12.55 11.67 -2.92
C LYS A 84 -11.76 12.99 -2.94
N LYS A 85 -12.02 13.87 -1.96
CA LYS A 85 -11.33 15.17 -1.85
C LYS A 85 -9.85 15.00 -1.51
N ILE A 86 -9.51 14.23 -0.47
CA ILE A 86 -8.11 14.07 -0.04
C ILE A 86 -7.27 13.28 -1.04
N TYR A 87 -7.90 12.49 -1.91
CA TYR A 87 -7.24 11.76 -3.01
C TYR A 87 -7.24 12.55 -4.32
N PHE A 88 -7.86 13.74 -4.34
CA PHE A 88 -7.99 14.60 -5.52
C PHE A 88 -8.66 13.90 -6.70
N VAL A 89 -9.74 13.18 -6.44
CA VAL A 89 -10.49 12.39 -7.43
C VAL A 89 -11.98 12.72 -7.47
N ASP A 90 -12.42 13.76 -6.76
CA ASP A 90 -13.81 14.22 -6.67
C ASP A 90 -14.37 14.76 -8.00
N ASP A 91 -13.50 15.10 -8.94
CA ASP A 91 -13.85 15.53 -10.29
C ASP A 91 -13.89 14.40 -11.34
N ILE A 92 -13.58 13.15 -10.95
CA ILE A 92 -13.56 12.03 -11.87
C ILE A 92 -14.97 11.48 -12.09
N LYS A 93 -15.45 11.62 -13.32
CA LYS A 93 -16.73 11.03 -13.75
C LYS A 93 -16.62 9.51 -13.83
N GLY A 94 -17.64 8.81 -13.36
CA GLY A 94 -17.71 7.35 -13.40
C GLY A 94 -16.88 6.65 -12.33
N LEU A 95 -16.34 7.38 -11.34
CA LEU A 95 -15.54 6.78 -10.26
C LEU A 95 -16.36 5.81 -9.42
N ASP A 96 -17.59 6.17 -9.06
CA ASP A 96 -18.44 5.34 -8.21
C ASP A 96 -18.96 4.06 -8.93
N GLU A 97 -18.95 4.06 -10.26
CA GLU A 97 -19.34 2.92 -11.10
C GLU A 97 -18.16 1.99 -11.41
N SER A 98 -16.93 2.39 -11.12
CA SER A 98 -15.73 1.59 -11.35
C SER A 98 -15.07 1.13 -10.05
N ALA A 99 -15.37 -0.10 -9.63
CA ALA A 99 -14.77 -0.67 -8.43
C ALA A 99 -13.23 -0.78 -8.53
N ILE A 100 -12.67 -1.01 -9.72
CA ILE A 100 -11.22 -1.06 -9.89
C ILE A 100 -10.59 0.34 -9.80
N ALA A 101 -11.27 1.38 -10.27
CA ALA A 101 -10.84 2.76 -10.08
C ALA A 101 -10.88 3.17 -8.59
N CYS A 102 -11.93 2.76 -7.85
CA CYS A 102 -12.02 2.95 -6.40
C CYS A 102 -10.86 2.24 -5.68
N ALA A 103 -10.54 1.00 -6.05
CA ALA A 103 -9.42 0.26 -5.48
C ALA A 103 -8.09 0.99 -5.69
N TYR A 104 -7.83 1.48 -6.90
CA TYR A 104 -6.62 2.22 -7.20
C TYR A 104 -6.55 3.57 -6.47
N ALA A 105 -7.65 4.32 -6.44
CA ALA A 105 -7.71 5.59 -5.70
C ALA A 105 -7.39 5.38 -4.20
N ARG A 106 -7.89 4.30 -3.59
CA ARG A 106 -7.61 3.92 -2.20
C ARG A 106 -6.16 3.46 -2.01
N ALA A 107 -5.66 2.59 -2.86
CA ALA A 107 -4.29 2.05 -2.75
C ALA A 107 -3.24 3.17 -2.85
N ARG A 108 -3.38 4.07 -3.82
CA ARG A 108 -2.48 5.21 -3.98
C ARG A 108 -2.71 6.28 -2.92
N GLY A 109 -3.97 6.52 -2.56
CA GLY A 109 -4.37 7.57 -1.65
C GLY A 109 -3.88 7.40 -0.22
N ALA A 110 -3.58 6.17 0.19
CA ALA A 110 -3.14 5.86 1.54
C ALA A 110 -1.79 6.51 1.90
N ASP A 111 -0.84 6.49 0.97
CA ASP A 111 0.48 7.11 1.12
C ASP A 111 0.88 7.77 -0.20
N ARG A 112 0.39 8.98 -0.42
CA ARG A 112 0.58 9.71 -1.67
C ARG A 112 2.04 10.12 -1.89
N MET A 113 2.81 10.29 -0.80
CA MET A 113 4.23 10.61 -0.87
C MET A 113 5.05 9.42 -1.37
N SER A 114 4.88 8.25 -0.78
CA SER A 114 5.58 7.03 -1.21
C SER A 114 5.11 6.53 -2.58
N SER A 115 3.87 6.83 -2.98
CA SER A 115 3.32 6.43 -4.29
C SER A 115 3.78 7.32 -5.45
N TYR A 116 4.55 8.37 -5.20
CA TYR A 116 5.13 9.20 -6.26
C TYR A 116 6.16 8.41 -7.08
N GLY A 117 5.85 8.14 -8.35
CA GLY A 117 6.67 7.31 -9.22
C GLY A 117 6.49 5.80 -8.97
N ASP A 118 5.30 5.38 -8.58
CA ASP A 118 4.94 4.00 -8.32
C ASP A 118 4.83 3.13 -9.58
N PHE A 119 4.77 1.82 -9.36
CA PHE A 119 4.27 0.85 -10.33
C PHE A 119 2.96 0.26 -9.80
N VAL A 120 1.91 0.35 -10.62
CA VAL A 120 0.54 -0.01 -10.21
C VAL A 120 0.19 -1.41 -10.69
N ALA A 121 -0.45 -2.21 -9.84
CA ALA A 121 -1.12 -3.45 -10.25
C ALA A 121 -2.63 -3.36 -10.05
N LEU A 122 -3.36 -3.91 -11.00
CA LEU A 122 -4.81 -4.01 -11.00
C LEU A 122 -5.21 -5.48 -11.16
N SER A 123 -6.10 -5.98 -10.32
CA SER A 123 -6.57 -7.38 -10.38
C SER A 123 -7.54 -7.65 -11.52
N ASP A 124 -8.11 -6.60 -12.09
CA ASP A 124 -9.15 -6.63 -13.13
C ASP A 124 -8.76 -5.77 -14.32
N THR A 125 -9.56 -5.86 -15.39
CA THR A 125 -9.40 -5.03 -16.59
C THR A 125 -9.32 -3.56 -16.21
N CYS A 126 -8.28 -2.87 -16.69
CA CYS A 126 -8.15 -1.42 -16.55
C CYS A 126 -9.17 -0.75 -17.49
N ASP A 127 -10.14 -0.08 -16.90
CA ASP A 127 -11.15 0.70 -17.65
C ASP A 127 -10.70 2.14 -17.90
N ALA A 128 -11.48 2.89 -18.67
CA ALA A 128 -11.19 4.28 -19.00
C ALA A 128 -11.12 5.18 -17.76
N THR A 129 -11.99 4.96 -16.76
CA THR A 129 -11.99 5.73 -15.49
C THR A 129 -10.70 5.53 -14.72
N THR A 130 -10.25 4.30 -14.59
CA THR A 130 -8.95 3.97 -13.95
C THR A 130 -7.78 4.57 -14.73
N ALA A 131 -7.80 4.49 -16.06
CA ALA A 131 -6.78 5.09 -16.92
C ALA A 131 -6.71 6.62 -16.76
N LEU A 132 -7.83 7.30 -16.60
CA LEU A 132 -7.86 8.74 -16.31
C LEU A 132 -7.23 9.09 -14.96
N LEU A 133 -7.44 8.27 -13.93
CA LEU A 133 -6.74 8.43 -12.64
C LEU A 133 -5.23 8.25 -12.81
N LEU A 134 -4.81 7.16 -13.46
CA LEU A 134 -3.40 6.89 -13.75
C LEU A 134 -2.75 8.01 -14.55
N LYS A 135 -3.44 8.58 -15.55
CA LYS A 135 -2.92 9.63 -16.43
C LYS A 135 -2.48 10.86 -15.65
N ARG A 136 -3.22 11.25 -14.61
CA ARG A 136 -2.98 12.48 -13.84
C ARG A 136 -1.95 12.35 -12.72
N GLU A 137 -1.56 11.13 -12.37
CA GLU A 137 -0.60 10.87 -11.29
C GLU A 137 0.82 10.65 -11.83
N VAL A 138 1.84 10.92 -11.01
CA VAL A 138 3.23 10.56 -11.33
C VAL A 138 3.42 9.08 -11.00
N SER A 139 3.49 8.27 -12.05
CA SER A 139 3.56 6.81 -12.00
C SER A 139 4.49 6.31 -13.10
N ASP A 140 5.20 5.22 -12.87
CA ASP A 140 6.14 4.63 -13.84
C ASP A 140 5.49 3.61 -14.76
N GLY A 141 4.44 2.95 -14.31
CA GLY A 141 3.76 1.95 -15.12
C GLY A 141 2.59 1.27 -14.41
N VAL A 142 1.91 0.43 -15.17
CA VAL A 142 0.77 -0.37 -14.70
C VAL A 142 0.84 -1.78 -15.29
N ILE A 143 0.44 -2.76 -14.47
CA ILE A 143 0.21 -4.15 -14.88
C ILE A 143 -1.23 -4.53 -14.58
N ALA A 144 -1.91 -5.13 -15.54
CA ALA A 144 -3.29 -5.61 -15.42
C ALA A 144 -3.52 -6.83 -16.32
N PRO A 145 -4.55 -7.64 -16.05
CA PRO A 145 -4.88 -8.80 -16.90
C PRO A 145 -5.42 -8.38 -18.27
N ASP A 146 -6.04 -7.21 -18.36
CA ASP A 146 -6.51 -6.63 -19.60
C ASP A 146 -6.75 -5.12 -19.51
N TYR A 147 -7.03 -4.49 -20.65
CA TYR A 147 -7.30 -3.06 -20.78
C TYR A 147 -8.41 -2.83 -21.77
N THR A 148 -9.34 -1.91 -21.48
CA THR A 148 -10.29 -1.48 -22.52
C THR A 148 -9.56 -0.69 -23.61
N PRO A 149 -10.08 -0.66 -24.87
CA PRO A 149 -9.48 0.13 -25.94
C PRO A 149 -9.26 1.60 -25.55
N GLU A 150 -10.25 2.21 -24.88
CA GLU A 150 -10.19 3.59 -24.40
C GLU A 150 -9.10 3.79 -23.35
N ALA A 151 -8.93 2.82 -22.43
CA ALA A 151 -7.87 2.87 -21.42
C ALA A 151 -6.49 2.82 -22.08
N ILE A 152 -6.29 1.99 -23.10
CA ILE A 152 -5.02 1.92 -23.86
C ILE A 152 -4.70 3.27 -24.49
N GLU A 153 -5.66 3.92 -25.16
CA GLU A 153 -5.46 5.21 -25.81
C GLU A 153 -5.06 6.30 -24.75
N ILE A 154 -5.74 6.34 -23.61
CA ILE A 154 -5.43 7.27 -22.52
C ILE A 154 -4.02 7.04 -21.98
N LEU A 155 -3.63 5.78 -21.75
CA LEU A 155 -2.34 5.43 -21.16
C LEU A 155 -1.18 5.61 -22.14
N LYS A 156 -1.38 5.35 -23.44
CA LYS A 156 -0.38 5.60 -24.49
C LYS A 156 -0.02 7.06 -24.63
N ASP A 157 -0.96 7.98 -24.38
CA ASP A 157 -0.69 9.43 -24.41
C ASP A 157 0.10 9.94 -23.19
N LYS A 158 0.13 9.17 -22.10
CA LYS A 158 0.86 9.54 -20.88
C LYS A 158 2.38 9.53 -21.08
N ARG A 159 3.09 10.49 -20.42
CA ARG A 159 4.56 10.62 -20.49
C ARG A 159 5.11 10.72 -21.92
N LYS A 160 4.39 11.44 -22.78
CA LYS A 160 4.76 11.60 -24.20
C LYS A 160 4.94 10.23 -24.91
N GLY A 161 4.08 9.27 -24.61
CA GLY A 161 4.08 7.95 -25.22
C GLY A 161 5.02 6.92 -24.59
N THR A 162 5.65 7.23 -23.46
CA THR A 162 6.64 6.33 -22.83
C THR A 162 6.16 5.65 -21.55
N TYR A 163 4.89 5.82 -21.14
CA TYR A 163 4.35 5.17 -19.97
C TYR A 163 4.34 3.65 -20.12
N ASN A 164 4.76 2.93 -19.08
CA ASN A 164 4.83 1.47 -19.14
C ASN A 164 3.46 0.84 -18.92
N VAL A 165 3.00 0.06 -19.89
CA VAL A 165 1.73 -0.67 -19.83
C VAL A 165 2.02 -2.14 -20.10
N ILE A 166 1.77 -2.99 -19.10
CA ILE A 166 2.04 -4.42 -19.15
C ILE A 166 0.72 -5.17 -19.01
N LYS A 167 0.44 -6.07 -19.96
CA LYS A 167 -0.62 -7.08 -19.85
C LYS A 167 -0.02 -8.36 -19.31
N ILE A 168 -0.67 -9.00 -18.34
CA ILE A 168 -0.26 -10.28 -17.76
C ILE A 168 -1.31 -11.34 -18.04
N ASP A 169 -0.86 -12.56 -18.31
CA ASP A 169 -1.75 -13.73 -18.37
C ASP A 169 -2.22 -14.10 -16.95
N PRO A 170 -3.49 -13.88 -16.61
CA PRO A 170 -4.00 -14.16 -15.27
C PRO A 170 -4.10 -15.66 -14.96
N THR A 171 -3.95 -16.53 -15.96
CA THR A 171 -4.01 -17.99 -15.80
C THR A 171 -2.65 -18.61 -15.50
N TYR A 172 -1.57 -17.84 -15.71
CA TYR A 172 -0.22 -18.31 -15.44
C TYR A 172 -0.02 -18.60 -13.95
N LYS A 173 0.56 -19.77 -13.68
CA LYS A 173 0.97 -20.18 -12.34
C LYS A 173 2.47 -20.45 -12.35
N PRO A 174 3.24 -19.75 -11.49
CA PRO A 174 4.67 -20.01 -11.38
C PRO A 174 4.95 -21.41 -10.83
N GLU A 175 6.17 -21.90 -11.10
CA GLU A 175 6.65 -23.17 -10.53
C GLU A 175 6.55 -23.18 -9.00
N PRO A 176 6.30 -24.35 -8.39
CA PRO A 176 6.14 -24.46 -6.93
C PRO A 176 7.45 -24.23 -6.16
N ILE A 177 8.57 -24.22 -6.86
CA ILE A 177 9.92 -23.97 -6.30
C ILE A 177 10.46 -22.66 -6.83
N GLU A 178 10.88 -21.79 -5.94
CA GLU A 178 11.54 -20.54 -6.28
C GLU A 178 13.01 -20.53 -5.91
N ARG A 179 13.81 -19.80 -6.67
CA ARG A 179 15.28 -19.71 -6.53
C ARG A 179 15.73 -18.27 -6.48
N LYS A 180 16.71 -18.03 -5.61
CA LYS A 180 17.40 -16.75 -5.49
C LYS A 180 18.90 -16.97 -5.43
N GLN A 181 19.67 -16.13 -6.10
CA GLN A 181 21.14 -16.19 -6.08
C GLN A 181 21.73 -15.06 -5.24
N VAL A 182 22.62 -15.40 -4.32
CA VAL A 182 23.42 -14.46 -3.54
C VAL A 182 24.85 -14.93 -3.53
N PHE A 183 25.78 -14.10 -3.96
CA PHE A 183 27.21 -14.43 -4.03
C PHE A 183 27.50 -15.70 -4.86
N GLY A 184 26.74 -15.93 -5.94
CA GLY A 184 26.84 -17.13 -6.78
C GLY A 184 26.25 -18.42 -6.17
N ILE A 185 25.78 -18.38 -4.93
CA ILE A 185 25.11 -19.49 -4.27
C ILE A 185 23.62 -19.39 -4.54
N THR A 186 23.02 -20.47 -5.00
CA THR A 186 21.58 -20.58 -5.24
C THR A 186 20.87 -21.05 -3.99
N PHE A 187 19.92 -20.24 -3.53
CA PHE A 187 18.95 -20.61 -2.51
C PHE A 187 17.69 -21.13 -3.21
N GLU A 188 17.14 -22.21 -2.70
CA GLU A 188 15.94 -22.85 -3.23
C GLU A 188 14.95 -23.08 -2.10
N GLN A 189 13.69 -22.75 -2.32
CA GLN A 189 12.60 -22.96 -1.37
C GLN A 189 11.27 -23.19 -2.09
N GLY A 190 10.31 -23.79 -1.39
CA GLY A 190 8.92 -23.80 -1.85
C GLY A 190 8.36 -22.39 -1.86
N ARG A 191 7.52 -22.06 -2.85
CA ARG A 191 6.78 -20.82 -2.88
C ARG A 191 5.87 -20.69 -1.66
N ASN A 192 5.69 -19.48 -1.16
CA ASN A 192 4.74 -19.24 -0.08
C ASN A 192 3.30 -19.22 -0.65
N GLU A 193 2.65 -20.39 -0.62
CA GLU A 193 1.29 -20.59 -1.13
C GLU A 193 0.23 -20.62 -0.02
N ILE A 194 0.58 -20.14 1.19
CA ILE A 194 -0.35 -20.14 2.31
C ILE A 194 -1.58 -19.27 2.00
N LYS A 195 -2.77 -19.79 2.32
CA LYS A 195 -4.04 -19.10 2.19
C LYS A 195 -4.31 -18.24 3.43
N LEU A 196 -4.34 -16.93 3.26
CA LEU A 196 -4.51 -15.97 4.36
C LEU A 196 -5.98 -15.58 4.61
N ASP A 197 -6.89 -16.14 3.82
CA ASP A 197 -8.35 -16.10 4.03
C ASP A 197 -8.90 -17.34 4.74
N ASP A 198 -8.04 -18.27 5.15
CA ASP A 198 -8.43 -19.47 5.90
C ASP A 198 -9.00 -19.06 7.28
N PRO A 199 -10.27 -19.39 7.59
CA PRO A 199 -10.88 -19.07 8.89
C PRO A 199 -10.07 -19.61 10.08
N ALA A 200 -9.33 -20.72 9.94
CA ALA A 200 -8.52 -21.29 10.99
C ALA A 200 -7.45 -20.34 11.54
N LEU A 201 -7.00 -19.38 10.75
CA LEU A 201 -6.03 -18.34 11.17
C LEU A 201 -6.59 -17.40 12.27
N PHE A 202 -7.89 -17.36 12.43
CA PHE A 202 -8.59 -16.47 13.36
C PHE A 202 -9.29 -17.23 14.50
N GLU A 203 -8.99 -18.51 14.71
CA GLU A 203 -9.59 -19.31 15.79
C GLU A 203 -8.86 -19.13 17.13
N ASN A 204 -7.54 -18.98 17.11
CA ASN A 204 -6.74 -18.77 18.31
C ASN A 204 -6.72 -17.29 18.72
N ILE A 205 -7.63 -16.89 19.60
CA ILE A 205 -7.76 -15.50 20.09
C ILE A 205 -7.42 -15.50 21.59
N PRO A 206 -6.18 -15.20 21.99
CA PRO A 206 -5.74 -15.30 23.39
C PRO A 206 -6.25 -14.15 24.27
N THR A 207 -6.67 -13.03 23.69
CA THR A 207 -7.16 -11.83 24.38
C THR A 207 -8.55 -12.02 25.01
N GLN A 208 -8.94 -11.18 25.99
CA GLN A 208 -10.28 -11.21 26.60
C GLN A 208 -11.38 -10.88 25.59
N ASN A 209 -11.17 -9.83 24.77
CA ASN A 209 -12.06 -9.54 23.64
C ASN A 209 -11.82 -10.59 22.54
N LYS A 210 -12.88 -11.37 22.24
CA LYS A 210 -12.84 -12.45 21.22
C LYS A 210 -13.53 -12.07 19.92
N THR A 211 -14.04 -10.84 19.82
CA THR A 211 -14.95 -10.46 18.73
C THR A 211 -14.24 -9.79 17.59
N PHE A 212 -14.30 -10.42 16.42
CA PHE A 212 -13.96 -9.79 15.14
C PHE A 212 -15.24 -9.60 14.32
N THR A 213 -15.51 -8.38 13.86
CA THR A 213 -16.56 -8.13 12.87
C THR A 213 -16.15 -8.67 11.50
N ALA A 214 -17.09 -8.79 10.57
CA ALA A 214 -16.77 -9.22 9.20
C ALA A 214 -15.80 -8.25 8.50
N GLU A 215 -15.99 -6.95 8.73
CA GLU A 215 -15.12 -5.88 8.22
C GLU A 215 -13.72 -5.99 8.83
N ALA A 216 -13.61 -6.24 10.14
CA ALA A 216 -12.31 -6.41 10.80
C ALA A 216 -11.55 -7.63 10.25
N LYS A 217 -12.24 -8.76 10.05
CA LYS A 217 -11.63 -9.96 9.43
C LYS A 217 -11.15 -9.67 8.00
N ARG A 218 -12.00 -9.03 7.19
CA ARG A 218 -11.59 -8.59 5.83
C ARG A 218 -10.34 -7.73 5.89
N ASP A 219 -10.30 -6.74 6.77
CA ASP A 219 -9.19 -5.79 6.87
C ASP A 219 -7.91 -6.47 7.41
N LEU A 220 -8.03 -7.44 8.32
CA LEU A 220 -6.91 -8.28 8.76
C LEU A 220 -6.38 -9.18 7.63
N ILE A 221 -7.26 -9.75 6.81
CA ILE A 221 -6.86 -10.53 5.62
C ILE A 221 -6.10 -9.65 4.64
N ILE A 222 -6.59 -8.42 4.38
CA ILE A 222 -5.88 -7.44 3.54
C ILE A 222 -4.51 -7.11 4.11
N ALA A 223 -4.40 -6.90 5.43
CA ALA A 223 -3.13 -6.66 6.08
C ALA A 223 -2.14 -7.80 5.89
N LEU A 224 -2.56 -9.04 6.16
CA LEU A 224 -1.69 -10.22 6.05
C LEU A 224 -1.23 -10.48 4.61
N ILE A 225 -2.14 -10.38 3.62
CA ILE A 225 -1.78 -10.53 2.20
C ILE A 225 -0.81 -9.43 1.77
N THR A 226 -1.04 -8.18 2.20
CA THR A 226 -0.12 -7.07 1.92
C THR A 226 1.27 -7.36 2.47
N LEU A 227 1.37 -7.87 3.70
CA LEU A 227 2.64 -8.19 4.35
C LEU A 227 3.37 -9.35 3.70
N LYS A 228 2.67 -10.33 3.13
CA LYS A 228 3.26 -11.45 2.39
C LYS A 228 4.15 -10.96 1.22
N TYR A 229 3.91 -9.77 0.71
CA TYR A 229 4.65 -9.14 -0.39
C TYR A 229 5.40 -7.87 0.03
N THR A 230 5.62 -7.68 1.32
CA THR A 230 6.33 -6.52 1.88
C THR A 230 7.66 -6.96 2.49
N GLN A 231 8.75 -6.27 2.18
CA GLN A 231 10.08 -6.57 2.74
C GLN A 231 10.05 -6.52 4.27
N SER A 232 10.56 -7.57 4.90
CA SER A 232 10.54 -7.72 6.37
C SER A 232 11.63 -6.87 7.07
N ASN A 233 11.44 -6.51 8.34
CA ASN A 233 10.20 -6.62 9.11
C ASN A 233 9.14 -5.72 8.53
N SER A 234 7.90 -6.19 8.55
CA SER A 234 6.78 -5.40 8.04
C SER A 234 5.55 -5.43 8.95
N VAL A 235 4.85 -4.30 8.97
CA VAL A 235 3.61 -4.07 9.73
C VAL A 235 2.66 -3.26 8.84
N CYS A 236 1.37 -3.60 8.85
CA CYS A 236 0.36 -2.96 8.02
C CYS A 236 -0.89 -2.60 8.84
N TYR A 237 -1.24 -1.31 8.83
CA TYR A 237 -2.50 -0.78 9.36
C TYR A 237 -3.52 -0.73 8.23
N VAL A 238 -4.72 -1.23 8.46
CA VAL A 238 -5.80 -1.30 7.46
C VAL A 238 -7.08 -0.74 8.05
N LYS A 239 -7.81 0.02 7.25
CA LYS A 239 -9.14 0.52 7.59
C LYS A 239 -10.03 0.57 6.34
N ASP A 240 -11.26 0.11 6.48
CA ASP A 240 -12.27 0.19 5.43
C ASP A 240 -11.79 -0.33 4.06
N GLY A 241 -11.12 -1.49 4.06
CA GLY A 241 -10.69 -2.17 2.83
C GLY A 241 -9.41 -1.62 2.20
N GLN A 242 -8.64 -0.79 2.90
CA GLN A 242 -7.38 -0.24 2.39
C GLN A 242 -6.29 -0.21 3.45
N ALA A 243 -5.06 -0.52 3.06
CA ALA A 243 -3.89 -0.24 3.86
C ALA A 243 -3.73 1.28 4.01
N ILE A 244 -3.62 1.75 5.25
CA ILE A 244 -3.49 3.18 5.58
C ILE A 244 -2.10 3.54 6.09
N GLY A 245 -1.28 2.54 6.42
CA GLY A 245 0.11 2.73 6.79
C GLY A 245 0.86 1.41 6.72
N ILE A 246 1.92 1.36 5.92
CA ILE A 246 2.78 0.19 5.75
C ILE A 246 4.20 0.55 6.15
N GLY A 247 4.76 -0.19 7.10
CA GLY A 247 6.18 -0.18 7.42
C GLY A 247 6.87 -1.38 6.79
N ALA A 248 7.97 -1.15 6.10
CA ALA A 248 8.70 -2.16 5.35
C ALA A 248 10.20 -2.10 5.64
N GLY A 249 10.90 -3.25 5.58
CA GLY A 249 12.34 -3.32 5.59
C GLY A 249 13.02 -2.86 6.88
N GLN A 250 12.31 -2.86 8.01
CA GLN A 250 12.86 -2.40 9.28
C GLN A 250 13.53 -3.54 10.04
N GLN A 251 14.70 -3.27 10.64
CA GLN A 251 15.44 -4.25 11.43
C GLN A 251 14.83 -4.49 12.82
N SER A 252 14.06 -3.51 13.33
CA SER A 252 13.38 -3.60 14.62
C SER A 252 11.86 -3.58 14.43
N ARG A 253 11.15 -4.51 15.10
CA ARG A 253 9.68 -4.56 15.06
C ARG A 253 9.03 -3.26 15.53
N ILE A 254 9.51 -2.69 16.63
CA ILE A 254 8.95 -1.45 17.16
C ILE A 254 9.17 -0.26 16.21
N HIS A 255 10.32 -0.17 15.54
CA HIS A 255 10.54 0.88 14.55
C HIS A 255 9.59 0.71 13.35
N CYS A 256 9.33 -0.53 12.94
CA CYS A 256 8.37 -0.84 11.89
C CYS A 256 6.95 -0.42 12.28
N THR A 257 6.52 -0.78 13.49
CA THR A 257 5.20 -0.41 14.04
C THR A 257 5.02 1.10 14.14
N ARG A 258 6.06 1.82 14.55
CA ARG A 258 6.06 3.30 14.60
C ARG A 258 5.97 3.91 13.22
N LEU A 259 6.77 3.45 12.27
CA LEU A 259 6.77 3.96 10.90
C LEU A 259 5.39 3.76 10.24
N ALA A 260 4.84 2.55 10.31
CA ALA A 260 3.53 2.24 9.78
C ALA A 260 2.42 3.08 10.45
N GLY A 261 2.48 3.21 11.77
CA GLY A 261 1.54 4.01 12.55
C GLY A 261 1.60 5.50 12.22
N ASN A 262 2.81 6.06 12.04
CA ASN A 262 2.96 7.46 11.62
C ASN A 262 2.33 7.71 10.25
N LYS A 263 2.49 6.80 9.30
CA LYS A 263 1.81 6.88 7.99
C LYS A 263 0.29 6.81 8.11
N ALA A 264 -0.23 5.91 8.96
CA ALA A 264 -1.66 5.81 9.24
C ALA A 264 -2.22 7.09 9.88
N ASP A 265 -1.48 7.70 10.81
CA ASP A 265 -1.85 8.97 11.43
C ASP A 265 -1.86 10.12 10.44
N ILE A 266 -0.88 10.20 9.52
CA ILE A 266 -0.84 11.18 8.44
C ILE A 266 -2.05 11.02 7.51
N TRP A 267 -2.39 9.78 7.12
CA TRP A 267 -3.57 9.52 6.31
C TRP A 267 -4.85 10.03 6.99
N TRP A 268 -4.99 9.83 8.30
CA TRP A 268 -6.15 10.31 9.06
C TRP A 268 -6.14 11.83 9.23
N LEU A 269 -4.98 12.44 9.48
CA LEU A 269 -4.80 13.88 9.59
C LEU A 269 -5.07 14.63 8.28
N ARG A 270 -4.84 14.01 7.12
CA ARG A 270 -5.22 14.60 5.82
C ARG A 270 -6.73 14.86 5.70
N GLN A 271 -7.55 14.20 6.50
CA GLN A 271 -9.01 14.38 6.57
C GLN A 271 -9.43 15.46 7.59
N HIS A 272 -8.48 16.04 8.34
CA HIS A 272 -8.78 17.11 9.28
C HIS A 272 -9.32 18.36 8.57
N PRO A 273 -10.38 19.02 9.09
CA PRO A 273 -10.99 20.19 8.45
C PRO A 273 -9.99 21.29 8.07
N LYS A 274 -9.03 21.61 8.94
CA LYS A 274 -7.98 22.61 8.62
C LYS A 274 -7.10 22.17 7.42
N VAL A 275 -6.79 20.89 7.29
CA VAL A 275 -5.98 20.36 6.18
C VAL A 275 -6.79 20.40 4.88
N MET A 276 -8.06 19.98 4.94
CA MET A 276 -8.95 20.02 3.78
C MET A 276 -9.28 21.45 3.30
N ALA A 277 -9.24 22.43 4.21
CA ALA A 277 -9.51 23.84 3.93
C ALA A 277 -8.25 24.68 3.57
N LEU A 278 -7.09 24.05 3.40
CA LEU A 278 -5.86 24.77 3.03
C LEU A 278 -6.07 25.59 1.75
N PRO A 279 -5.83 26.93 1.80
CA PRO A 279 -6.18 27.87 0.72
C PRO A 279 -5.12 27.86 -0.39
N PHE A 280 -4.96 26.71 -1.08
CA PHE A 280 -4.01 26.60 -2.18
C PHE A 280 -4.31 27.56 -3.31
N LYS A 281 -3.26 28.13 -3.89
CA LYS A 281 -3.35 28.89 -5.14
C LYS A 281 -3.80 27.99 -6.29
N GLU A 282 -4.46 28.57 -7.27
CA GLU A 282 -4.73 27.90 -8.54
C GLU A 282 -3.43 27.49 -9.24
N GLY A 283 -3.44 26.35 -9.93
CA GLY A 283 -2.32 25.88 -10.72
C GLY A 283 -1.20 25.18 -9.94
N ILE A 284 -1.29 25.05 -8.61
CA ILE A 284 -0.33 24.23 -7.84
C ILE A 284 -0.42 22.78 -8.32
N ARG A 285 0.73 22.20 -8.72
CA ARG A 285 0.80 20.83 -9.20
C ARG A 285 0.46 19.85 -8.08
N ARG A 286 -0.12 18.70 -8.43
CA ARG A 286 -0.53 17.67 -7.46
C ARG A 286 0.59 17.23 -6.53
N ALA A 287 1.78 16.99 -7.06
CA ALA A 287 2.95 16.57 -6.27
C ALA A 287 3.39 17.65 -5.28
N ASP A 288 3.40 18.93 -5.70
CA ASP A 288 3.74 20.04 -4.82
C ASP A 288 2.68 20.21 -3.72
N ARG A 289 1.40 20.02 -4.08
CA ARG A 289 0.28 20.05 -3.12
C ARG A 289 0.39 18.94 -2.09
N ASP A 290 0.68 17.71 -2.53
CA ASP A 290 0.88 16.56 -1.63
C ASP A 290 2.04 16.80 -0.66
N ASN A 291 3.18 17.28 -1.18
CA ASN A 291 4.35 17.59 -0.35
C ASN A 291 4.06 18.73 0.64
N THR A 292 3.37 19.78 0.21
CA THR A 292 3.02 20.90 1.09
C THR A 292 2.09 20.46 2.22
N ILE A 293 1.12 19.57 1.94
CA ILE A 293 0.23 19.01 2.95
C ILE A 293 1.03 18.15 3.95
N ASP A 294 1.95 17.32 3.46
CA ASP A 294 2.77 16.47 4.31
C ASP A 294 3.63 17.29 5.27
N VAL A 295 4.31 18.31 4.77
CA VAL A 295 5.10 19.27 5.58
C VAL A 295 4.21 20.05 6.55
N TYR A 296 3.03 20.52 6.12
CA TYR A 296 2.08 21.21 6.99
C TYR A 296 1.60 20.36 8.18
N ILE A 297 1.43 19.06 7.96
CA ILE A 297 1.03 18.12 9.01
C ILE A 297 2.19 17.78 9.94
N SER A 298 3.44 17.85 9.47
CA SER A 298 4.64 17.55 10.26
C SER A 298 4.71 18.42 11.53
N GLU A 299 5.24 17.86 12.61
CA GLU A 299 5.44 18.59 13.86
C GLU A 299 6.67 19.51 13.79
N ASP A 300 7.72 19.05 13.13
CA ASP A 300 9.03 19.71 13.14
C ASP A 300 9.24 20.61 11.90
N GLU A 301 8.51 20.36 10.80
CA GLU A 301 8.78 20.96 9.50
C GLU A 301 7.70 21.95 9.03
N HIS A 302 6.58 22.10 9.75
CA HIS A 302 5.44 22.93 9.29
C HIS A 302 5.83 24.40 9.04
N ASP A 303 6.82 24.92 9.73
CA ASP A 303 7.34 26.29 9.49
C ASP A 303 7.93 26.45 8.09
N ASP A 304 8.38 25.37 7.45
CA ASP A 304 8.93 25.44 6.08
C ASP A 304 7.88 25.87 5.04
N VAL A 305 6.60 25.65 5.34
CA VAL A 305 5.48 26.08 4.49
C VAL A 305 4.61 27.20 5.09
N LEU A 306 4.78 27.52 6.38
CA LEU A 306 3.96 28.53 7.08
C LEU A 306 4.67 29.85 7.37
N ARG A 307 6.01 29.86 7.43
CA ARG A 307 6.77 31.10 7.68
C ARG A 307 6.56 32.13 6.55
N ASP A 308 6.76 33.39 6.89
CA ASP A 308 6.72 34.47 5.89
C ASP A 308 7.79 34.26 4.80
N GLY A 309 7.43 34.53 3.56
CA GLY A 309 8.24 34.24 2.38
C GLY A 309 8.10 32.80 1.84
N ALA A 310 7.59 31.85 2.64
CA ALA A 310 7.33 30.47 2.22
C ALA A 310 5.86 30.23 1.87
N TRP A 311 4.94 30.59 2.74
CA TRP A 311 3.51 30.34 2.52
C TRP A 311 2.98 30.97 1.24
N GLN A 312 3.51 32.14 0.86
CA GLN A 312 3.12 32.85 -0.37
C GLN A 312 3.41 32.06 -1.65
N GLN A 313 4.23 31.02 -1.58
CA GLN A 313 4.52 30.18 -2.74
C GLN A 313 3.35 29.21 -3.04
N PHE A 314 2.60 28.82 -2.02
CA PHE A 314 1.61 27.74 -2.11
C PHE A 314 0.18 28.24 -1.88
N PHE A 315 -0.01 29.24 -1.00
CA PHE A 315 -1.32 29.61 -0.48
C PHE A 315 -1.71 31.04 -0.89
N THR A 316 -3.01 31.32 -0.93
CA THR A 316 -3.57 32.65 -1.18
C THR A 316 -3.55 33.50 0.08
N GLU A 317 -3.53 32.88 1.27
CA GLU A 317 -3.40 33.51 2.58
C GLU A 317 -2.64 32.57 3.51
N GLN A 318 -2.06 33.10 4.58
CA GLN A 318 -1.29 32.28 5.52
C GLN A 318 -2.22 31.35 6.32
N PRO A 319 -2.07 30.02 6.20
CA PRO A 319 -2.86 29.08 6.98
C PRO A 319 -2.53 29.14 8.49
N ALA A 320 -3.54 28.90 9.31
CA ALA A 320 -3.30 28.68 10.74
C ALA A 320 -2.54 27.38 10.99
N VAL A 321 -1.68 27.35 11.99
CA VAL A 321 -0.96 26.13 12.43
C VAL A 321 -1.96 25.05 12.87
N LEU A 322 -1.72 23.81 12.50
CA LEU A 322 -2.39 22.64 13.08
C LEU A 322 -1.62 22.24 14.34
N THR A 323 -2.14 22.59 15.52
CA THR A 323 -1.42 22.38 16.78
C THR A 323 -1.31 20.90 17.17
N LEU A 324 -0.38 20.58 18.07
CA LEU A 324 -0.20 19.22 18.57
C LEU A 324 -1.46 18.71 19.28
N GLU A 325 -2.16 19.57 20.03
CA GLU A 325 -3.41 19.24 20.71
C GLU A 325 -4.52 18.89 19.69
N GLU A 326 -4.64 19.70 18.63
CA GLU A 326 -5.61 19.42 17.55
C GLU A 326 -5.31 18.10 16.84
N LYS A 327 -4.03 17.82 16.54
CA LYS A 327 -3.61 16.54 15.93
C LYS A 327 -3.98 15.36 16.83
N LYS A 328 -3.64 15.41 18.13
CA LYS A 328 -3.97 14.36 19.08
C LYS A 328 -5.47 14.13 19.19
N ALA A 329 -6.26 15.21 19.38
CA ALA A 329 -7.71 15.14 19.47
C ALA A 329 -8.36 14.56 18.19
N TRP A 330 -7.78 14.81 17.03
CA TRP A 330 -8.25 14.22 15.77
C TRP A 330 -7.87 12.75 15.63
N ILE A 331 -6.64 12.38 15.95
CA ILE A 331 -6.16 10.99 15.88
C ILE A 331 -6.96 10.10 16.83
N GLU A 332 -7.30 10.56 18.03
CA GLU A 332 -8.14 9.85 19.01
C GLU A 332 -9.54 9.49 18.50
N GLN A 333 -10.05 10.17 17.46
CA GLN A 333 -11.31 9.85 16.81
C GLN A 333 -11.20 8.69 15.81
N ASN A 334 -9.99 8.30 15.42
CA ASN A 334 -9.79 7.14 14.55
C ASN A 334 -10.03 5.85 15.34
N THR A 335 -10.89 4.99 14.81
CA THR A 335 -11.32 3.74 15.48
C THR A 335 -11.40 2.61 14.47
N LYS A 336 -11.57 1.38 14.95
CA LYS A 336 -11.77 0.18 14.12
C LYS A 336 -10.64 -0.08 13.12
N VAL A 337 -9.43 0.32 13.44
CA VAL A 337 -8.25 0.03 12.63
C VAL A 337 -7.81 -1.40 12.90
N ALA A 338 -7.51 -2.13 11.84
CA ALA A 338 -6.91 -3.45 11.87
C ALA A 338 -5.40 -3.36 11.70
N LEU A 339 -4.64 -4.21 12.40
CA LEU A 339 -3.19 -4.27 12.33
C LEU A 339 -2.73 -5.70 12.05
N GLY A 340 -1.95 -5.89 11.00
CA GLY A 340 -1.20 -7.12 10.71
C GLY A 340 0.27 -6.95 11.00
N SER A 341 0.93 -8.04 11.41
CA SER A 341 2.38 -8.13 11.55
C SER A 341 2.90 -9.40 10.86
N ASP A 342 4.01 -9.31 10.14
CA ASP A 342 4.60 -10.45 9.43
C ASP A 342 5.28 -11.48 10.35
N ALA A 343 5.42 -11.16 11.65
CA ALA A 343 5.87 -12.07 12.70
C ALA A 343 5.29 -11.63 14.06
N PHE A 344 5.69 -12.30 15.14
CA PHE A 344 5.23 -11.96 16.49
C PHE A 344 5.67 -10.56 16.94
N PHE A 345 4.89 -9.93 17.79
CA PHE A 345 5.31 -8.76 18.55
C PHE A 345 6.14 -9.18 19.76
N PRO A 346 7.37 -8.65 19.90
CA PRO A 346 8.24 -9.05 21.03
C PRO A 346 7.84 -8.45 22.38
N PHE A 347 7.17 -7.29 22.38
CA PHE A 347 6.80 -6.54 23.59
C PHE A 347 5.49 -5.77 23.39
N GLY A 348 4.82 -5.42 24.50
CA GLY A 348 3.57 -4.67 24.51
C GLY A 348 3.69 -3.20 24.04
N ASP A 349 4.90 -2.64 23.93
CA ASP A 349 5.12 -1.29 23.38
C ASP A 349 4.62 -1.15 21.93
N ASN A 350 4.65 -2.24 21.16
CA ASN A 350 4.04 -2.29 19.82
C ASN A 350 2.52 -2.08 19.89
N ILE A 351 1.87 -2.67 20.89
CA ILE A 351 0.43 -2.54 21.11
C ILE A 351 0.07 -1.13 21.60
N GLU A 352 0.88 -0.57 22.52
CA GLU A 352 0.75 0.82 22.97
C GLU A 352 0.82 1.80 21.78
N ARG A 353 1.77 1.59 20.85
CA ARG A 353 1.87 2.39 19.63
C ARG A 353 0.64 2.21 18.73
N ALA A 354 0.22 0.97 18.52
CA ALA A 354 -0.91 0.63 17.67
C ALA A 354 -2.22 1.26 18.18
N HIS A 355 -2.47 1.16 19.48
CA HIS A 355 -3.65 1.76 20.10
C HIS A 355 -3.78 3.26 19.84
N LYS A 356 -2.67 4.02 19.87
CA LYS A 356 -2.66 5.47 19.58
C LYS A 356 -3.17 5.84 18.19
N SER A 357 -3.11 4.90 17.24
CA SER A 357 -3.63 5.08 15.87
C SER A 357 -5.03 4.44 15.66
N GLY A 358 -5.74 4.10 16.74
CA GLY A 358 -7.10 3.58 16.67
C GLY A 358 -7.22 2.09 16.39
N VAL A 359 -6.15 1.30 16.60
CA VAL A 359 -6.18 -0.16 16.40
C VAL A 359 -7.07 -0.83 17.46
N GLU A 360 -8.02 -1.62 17.00
CA GLU A 360 -8.92 -2.45 17.80
C GLU A 360 -8.80 -3.94 17.47
N PHE A 361 -8.19 -4.29 16.34
CA PHE A 361 -8.07 -5.66 15.85
C PHE A 361 -6.64 -5.95 15.40
N ILE A 362 -6.09 -7.09 15.82
CA ILE A 362 -4.72 -7.48 15.50
C ILE A 362 -4.67 -8.92 15.00
N ALA A 363 -3.83 -9.18 13.99
CA ALA A 363 -3.41 -10.51 13.59
C ALA A 363 -1.87 -10.56 13.54
N GLN A 364 -1.28 -11.52 14.26
CA GLN A 364 0.15 -11.76 14.31
C GLN A 364 0.45 -13.24 14.56
N ALA A 365 1.70 -13.66 14.34
CA ALA A 365 2.04 -15.08 14.42
C ALA A 365 1.88 -15.69 15.83
N GLY A 366 2.19 -14.93 16.89
CA GLY A 366 2.38 -15.51 18.22
C GLY A 366 3.70 -16.27 18.36
N GLY A 367 3.96 -16.82 19.54
CA GLY A 367 5.15 -17.62 19.82
C GLY A 367 6.34 -16.83 20.38
N SER A 368 6.13 -15.60 20.82
CA SER A 368 7.11 -14.84 21.60
C SER A 368 7.17 -15.35 23.04
N VAL A 369 8.35 -15.31 23.65
CA VAL A 369 8.50 -15.59 25.10
C VAL A 369 7.79 -14.54 25.96
N ARG A 370 7.36 -13.42 25.39
CA ARG A 370 6.64 -12.33 26.04
C ARG A 370 5.21 -12.14 25.50
N ASP A 371 4.61 -13.20 24.94
CA ASP A 371 3.22 -13.18 24.51
C ASP A 371 2.25 -12.80 25.64
N ASP A 372 2.55 -13.18 26.88
CA ASP A 372 1.82 -12.76 28.08
C ASP A 372 1.71 -11.25 28.20
N HIS A 373 2.81 -10.53 28.03
CA HIS A 373 2.86 -9.06 28.10
C HIS A 373 2.10 -8.41 26.92
N VAL A 374 2.20 -8.99 25.72
CA VAL A 374 1.47 -8.51 24.55
C VAL A 374 -0.03 -8.70 24.73
N ILE A 375 -0.47 -9.87 25.20
CA ILE A 375 -1.89 -10.16 25.49
C ILE A 375 -2.43 -9.20 26.57
N MET A 376 -1.70 -9.04 27.69
CA MET A 376 -2.11 -8.13 28.77
C MET A 376 -2.26 -6.68 28.28
N THR A 377 -1.38 -6.23 27.37
CA THR A 377 -1.49 -4.88 26.80
C THR A 377 -2.70 -4.75 25.87
N CYS A 378 -3.01 -5.78 25.08
CA CYS A 378 -4.24 -5.81 24.28
C CYS A 378 -5.48 -5.75 25.18
N ASP A 379 -5.52 -6.54 26.24
CA ASP A 379 -6.64 -6.59 27.19
C ASP A 379 -6.87 -5.24 27.90
N LYS A 380 -5.79 -4.53 28.22
CA LYS A 380 -5.85 -3.16 28.79
C LYS A 380 -6.67 -2.20 27.92
N TYR A 381 -6.62 -2.37 26.60
CA TYR A 381 -7.29 -1.50 25.62
C TYR A 381 -8.52 -2.15 24.96
N GLY A 382 -8.91 -3.35 25.37
CA GLY A 382 -10.04 -4.07 24.79
C GLY A 382 -9.80 -4.53 23.34
N ILE A 383 -8.55 -4.65 22.90
CA ILE A 383 -8.17 -5.07 21.55
C ILE A 383 -8.37 -6.58 21.40
N ALA A 384 -9.02 -7.00 20.32
CA ALA A 384 -9.10 -8.39 19.94
C ALA A 384 -7.87 -8.76 19.09
N MET A 385 -7.13 -9.81 19.48
CA MET A 385 -5.94 -10.26 18.78
C MET A 385 -5.99 -11.75 18.47
N ALA A 386 -5.73 -12.11 17.21
CA ALA A 386 -5.56 -13.49 16.77
C ALA A 386 -4.08 -13.85 16.66
N PHE A 387 -3.72 -15.05 17.13
CA PHE A 387 -2.46 -15.71 16.84
C PHE A 387 -2.65 -16.64 15.65
N THR A 388 -2.14 -16.23 14.49
CA THR A 388 -2.29 -16.97 13.24
C THR A 388 -1.39 -18.20 13.15
N GLY A 389 -0.32 -18.26 13.96
CA GLY A 389 0.70 -19.30 13.85
C GLY A 389 1.58 -19.19 12.59
N VAL A 390 1.40 -18.15 11.80
CA VAL A 390 2.05 -17.98 10.48
C VAL A 390 3.02 -16.82 10.50
N ARG A 391 4.26 -17.08 10.07
CA ARG A 391 5.26 -16.04 9.77
C ARG A 391 5.27 -15.76 8.27
N LEU A 392 5.28 -14.47 7.91
CA LEU A 392 5.18 -13.98 6.53
C LEU A 392 6.46 -13.25 6.07
N PHE A 393 7.64 -13.67 6.50
CA PHE A 393 8.88 -13.04 6.09
C PHE A 393 9.05 -13.08 4.56
N HIS A 394 9.42 -11.93 4.03
CA HIS A 394 9.68 -11.69 2.62
C HIS A 394 11.02 -10.98 2.47
N HIS A 395 11.94 -11.59 1.72
CA HIS A 395 13.30 -11.08 1.50
C HIS A 395 13.74 -11.14 0.04
#